data_81b522b009c394205e843b77f588776e
#
_entry.id   81b522b009c394205e843b77f588776e
#
_cell.length_a   1.000
_cell.length_b   1.000
_cell.length_c   1.000
_cell.angle_alpha   90.00
_cell.angle_beta   90.00
_cell.angle_gamma   90.00
#
_symmetry.space_group_name_H-M   'P 1'
#
loop_
_entity.id
_entity.type
_entity.pdbx_description
1 polymer ?
#
loop_
_entity_poly.entity_id
_entity_poly.type
_entity_poly.pdbx_seq_one_letter_code
_entity_poly.pdbx_strand_id
1 'polypeptide(L)'
;MKKIWLIIALCLCLLFSGWDRAVTTDTTVGNETVAQDQTQPSAQEQPEASEEATVSLEQTEPATQAQTPVDPSQCTDHVDAQNDGRCDICDTIVIVTIDFYNINDLHGKLDDGENHPGVDELTTYLKQEKNLNDHVVLTSSGDMWQGQAESNLTQGLIITDWMNSLGFSGMSLGNHEYDWGSDPVKANSNQAEFPLLGINVYDRSTDSRVDYCSSSIMIERGGIQIGIIGAIGDCYSSISAEKVQDIYFKTGDALTKLVKAESEALRSQGADAIVYLLHDGYEQGTSSVKNVHSGNLKYYYDMELSNGYVDLVFEGHTHQQYILKDEYGVYHLQCGGDNRSGISHVELSVNTANGSVKTRLAEHVAPTAYTPLADDPIVEDLLQKYDDTVSVSKEVLGYNFTNRTSWYLCQKVAQLYYQKGVALWGSDYDIVLGGGFFSIRSPYTLPAGDVTYGQLQALFPFDNDLVLCSIKGRDLKERFVETDNDRYYIYCGDYGTEVCRNIDPDATYYVIVDSYTSVYSPNNLTEIARYQTGLYARDFLADYIKQGGFEG
;
A
#
# COMPACT_ATOMS: atom_id res chain seq x y z
N MET A 1 33.31 -25.08 17.50
CA MET A 1 32.93 -23.92 16.70
C MET A 1 31.49 -24.11 16.34
N LYS A 2 30.61 -23.66 17.23
CA LYS A 2 29.16 -23.76 17.17
C LYS A 2 28.63 -22.35 17.21
N LYS A 3 27.49 -22.11 16.55
CA LYS A 3 26.69 -20.88 16.50
C LYS A 3 27.13 -19.88 15.43
N ILE A 4 26.46 -19.95 14.31
CA ILE A 4 25.94 -18.86 13.46
C ILE A 4 25.10 -19.59 12.40
N TRP A 5 23.79 -19.71 12.63
CA TRP A 5 22.69 -19.96 11.68
C TRP A 5 21.40 -19.99 12.50
N LEU A 6 20.89 -18.84 12.77
CA LEU A 6 19.49 -18.65 13.21
C LEU A 6 19.20 -17.15 13.14
N ILE A 7 18.87 -16.63 12.03
CA ILE A 7 18.12 -15.37 11.81
C ILE A 7 18.04 -15.21 10.29
N ILE A 8 17.14 -15.89 9.63
CA ILE A 8 16.48 -15.50 8.38
C ILE A 8 15.27 -16.46 8.27
N ALA A 9 14.21 -16.18 8.95
CA ALA A 9 12.89 -16.76 8.68
C ALA A 9 11.85 -16.15 9.61
N LEU A 10 11.66 -14.84 9.56
CA LEU A 10 10.50 -14.20 10.22
C LEU A 10 10.19 -12.85 9.58
N CYS A 11 9.92 -12.86 8.30
CA CYS A 11 9.51 -11.64 7.64
C CYS A 11 8.62 -11.96 6.45
N LEU A 12 7.39 -12.38 6.74
CA LEU A 12 6.27 -12.20 5.80
C LEU A 12 4.98 -12.49 6.54
N CYS A 13 4.07 -11.55 6.50
CA CYS A 13 2.68 -11.64 6.93
C CYS A 13 2.39 -11.47 8.42
N LEU A 14 2.57 -10.28 8.95
CA LEU A 14 1.78 -9.78 10.06
C LEU A 14 0.86 -8.66 9.57
N LEU A 15 0.00 -9.00 8.66
CA LEU A 15 -1.16 -8.17 8.35
C LEU A 15 -2.38 -9.05 8.57
N PHE A 16 -3.18 -8.67 9.56
CA PHE A 16 -4.49 -9.21 9.93
C PHE A 16 -4.55 -10.14 11.14
N SER A 17 -4.43 -9.54 12.31
CA SER A 17 -5.17 -10.00 13.50
C SER A 17 -5.47 -8.81 14.39
N GLY A 18 -6.53 -8.08 14.06
CA GLY A 18 -7.24 -7.17 14.98
C GLY A 18 -8.34 -7.97 15.66
N TRP A 19 -8.18 -8.25 16.91
CA TRP A 19 -9.06 -8.21 18.05
C TRP A 19 -10.52 -8.63 17.88
N ASP A 20 -10.85 -9.82 18.41
CA ASP A 20 -12.10 -10.04 19.12
C ASP A 20 -11.84 -10.87 20.37
N ARG A 21 -11.71 -10.21 21.51
CA ARG A 21 -11.95 -10.78 22.82
C ARG A 21 -13.21 -10.16 23.39
N ALA A 22 -14.32 -10.86 23.27
CA ALA A 22 -15.52 -10.60 24.03
C ALA A 22 -15.23 -10.80 25.53
N VAL A 23 -15.34 -9.71 26.29
CA VAL A 23 -15.40 -9.74 27.75
C VAL A 23 -16.87 -9.75 28.12
N THR A 24 -17.33 -10.88 28.69
CA THR A 24 -18.59 -10.96 29.39
C THR A 24 -18.45 -10.24 30.73
N THR A 25 -19.20 -9.17 30.92
CA THR A 25 -19.36 -8.52 32.23
C THR A 25 -20.66 -9.00 32.86
N ASP A 26 -20.52 -9.58 34.02
CA ASP A 26 -21.63 -9.83 34.95
C ASP A 26 -21.84 -8.59 35.81
N THR A 27 -23.10 -8.25 36.02
CA THR A 27 -23.59 -7.08 36.75
C THR A 27 -23.78 -7.38 38.21
N THR A 28 -23.29 -6.50 39.10
CA THR A 28 -24.02 -6.21 40.37
C THR A 28 -23.77 -4.78 40.86
N VAL A 29 -24.87 -4.22 41.29
CA VAL A 29 -25.22 -2.88 41.75
C VAL A 29 -24.49 -2.46 43.01
N GLY A 30 -24.16 -1.16 43.11
CA GLY A 30 -23.83 -0.50 44.37
C GLY A 30 -23.79 1.02 44.20
N ASN A 31 -24.90 1.68 44.59
CA ASN A 31 -25.00 3.14 44.74
C ASN A 31 -24.13 3.64 45.88
N GLU A 32 -23.43 4.75 45.70
CA GLU A 32 -23.31 5.78 46.74
C GLU A 32 -22.93 7.14 46.12
N THR A 33 -23.77 8.10 46.40
CA THR A 33 -23.66 9.55 46.20
C THR A 33 -22.78 10.19 47.27
N VAL A 34 -21.96 11.22 46.90
CA VAL A 34 -21.73 12.46 47.70
C VAL A 34 -20.97 13.48 46.87
N ALA A 35 -21.64 14.55 46.50
CA ALA A 35 -21.52 15.98 46.88
C ALA A 35 -20.28 16.77 46.35
N GLN A 36 -20.66 17.82 45.69
CA GLN A 36 -19.91 19.03 45.28
C GLN A 36 -19.12 19.66 46.44
N ASP A 37 -18.00 20.29 46.14
CA ASP A 37 -17.72 21.60 46.70
C ASP A 37 -16.98 22.51 45.69
N GLN A 38 -17.53 23.71 45.54
CA GLN A 38 -16.95 24.88 44.88
C GLN A 38 -16.23 25.72 45.93
N THR A 39 -15.07 26.24 45.61
CA THR A 39 -14.67 27.58 46.14
C THR A 39 -13.60 28.23 45.25
N GLN A 40 -13.96 29.33 44.60
CA GLN A 40 -13.07 30.49 44.42
C GLN A 40 -13.09 31.34 45.70
N PRO A 41 -12.01 32.09 46.02
CA PRO A 41 -12.10 33.53 45.95
C PRO A 41 -10.82 34.25 45.46
N SER A 42 -11.00 35.30 44.70
CA SER A 42 -10.94 36.78 44.94
C SER A 42 -9.56 37.38 45.31
N ALA A 43 -9.07 38.15 44.39
CA ALA A 43 -8.61 39.55 44.30
C ALA A 43 -7.85 40.27 45.43
N GLN A 44 -6.96 41.16 44.98
CA GLN A 44 -6.34 42.37 45.58
C GLN A 44 -5.05 42.14 46.39
N GLU A 45 -3.94 42.77 45.99
CA GLU A 45 -3.60 44.20 46.23
C GLU A 45 -2.27 44.56 45.56
N GLN A 46 -2.22 45.78 44.99
CA GLN A 46 -0.99 46.55 44.72
C GLN A 46 -0.57 47.31 46.01
N PRO A 47 0.71 47.65 46.12
CA PRO A 47 1.04 49.05 46.36
C PRO A 47 2.22 49.63 45.54
N GLU A 48 1.95 50.79 45.04
CA GLU A 48 2.69 52.05 45.02
C GLU A 48 4.21 52.15 44.81
N ALA A 49 4.48 53.14 44.03
CA ALA A 49 5.69 53.71 43.47
C ALA A 49 6.70 54.24 44.51
N SER A 50 7.98 54.23 44.14
CA SER A 50 8.93 55.24 44.58
C SER A 50 9.83 55.66 43.44
N GLU A 51 9.97 56.96 43.28
CA GLU A 51 10.69 57.72 42.29
C GLU A 51 12.22 57.65 42.44
N GLU A 52 12.84 58.12 41.33
CA GLU A 52 14.14 58.81 41.14
C GLU A 52 15.40 57.91 40.96
N ALA A 53 15.90 57.95 39.72
CA ALA A 53 17.10 58.74 39.38
C ALA A 53 17.39 58.63 37.87
N THR A 54 17.28 59.71 37.17
CA THR A 54 17.76 60.02 35.83
C THR A 54 19.29 59.88 35.73
N VAL A 55 19.77 59.04 34.80
CA VAL A 55 21.06 59.24 34.13
C VAL A 55 20.86 59.00 32.63
N SER A 56 20.84 60.15 31.92
CA SER A 56 20.93 60.21 30.48
C SER A 56 22.28 59.70 29.98
N LEU A 57 22.28 58.71 29.11
CA LEU A 57 23.35 58.49 28.15
C LEU A 57 22.68 58.22 26.80
N GLU A 58 22.61 59.27 26.00
CA GLU A 58 22.38 59.18 24.57
C GLU A 58 23.49 58.33 23.95
N GLN A 59 23.12 57.10 23.51
CA GLN A 59 23.80 56.45 22.41
C GLN A 59 22.83 56.46 21.25
N THR A 60 23.03 57.36 20.33
CA THR A 60 22.43 57.34 19.00
C THR A 60 22.96 56.14 18.25
N GLU A 61 22.18 55.05 18.22
CA GLU A 61 22.31 54.04 17.16
C GLU A 61 21.92 54.75 15.84
N PRO A 62 22.68 54.52 14.75
CA PRO A 62 22.30 55.03 13.46
C PRO A 62 20.98 54.38 13.06
N ALA A 63 19.93 55.19 12.90
CA ALA A 63 18.68 54.73 12.33
C ALA A 63 18.99 54.09 10.98
N THR A 64 18.82 52.77 10.90
CA THR A 64 18.78 52.04 9.64
C THR A 64 17.67 52.68 8.83
N GLN A 65 18.00 53.45 7.81
CA GLN A 65 17.03 53.98 6.87
C GLN A 65 16.28 52.77 6.30
N ALA A 66 14.99 52.66 6.58
CA ALA A 66 14.12 51.73 5.89
C ALA A 66 14.24 52.06 4.39
N GLN A 67 14.93 51.22 3.66
CA GLN A 67 15.01 51.32 2.21
C GLN A 67 13.58 51.18 1.69
N THR A 68 13.12 52.10 0.90
CA THR A 68 11.86 51.97 0.15
C THR A 68 11.98 50.69 -0.71
N PRO A 69 11.03 49.74 -0.64
CA PRO A 69 11.10 48.56 -1.46
C PRO A 69 11.27 48.93 -2.93
N VAL A 70 12.16 48.23 -3.61
CA VAL A 70 12.36 48.34 -5.06
C VAL A 70 11.08 47.84 -5.74
N ASP A 71 10.69 48.48 -6.86
CA ASP A 71 9.58 48.01 -7.68
C ASP A 71 9.80 46.52 -8.02
N PRO A 72 8.86 45.58 -7.71
CA PRO A 72 9.01 44.18 -7.98
C PRO A 72 9.40 43.84 -9.42
N SER A 73 8.93 44.65 -10.40
CA SER A 73 9.26 44.49 -11.82
C SER A 73 10.72 44.77 -12.16
N GLN A 74 11.47 45.38 -11.23
CA GLN A 74 12.89 45.75 -11.39
C GLN A 74 13.82 44.91 -10.53
N CYS A 75 13.26 44.01 -9.70
CA CYS A 75 14.03 43.06 -8.90
C CYS A 75 14.30 41.82 -9.72
N THR A 76 15.52 41.68 -10.23
CA THR A 76 15.91 40.49 -11.05
C THR A 76 16.44 39.33 -10.22
N ASP A 77 16.96 39.63 -9.03
CA ASP A 77 17.53 38.65 -8.11
C ASP A 77 16.81 38.75 -6.78
N HIS A 78 15.84 37.86 -6.54
CA HIS A 78 15.15 37.82 -5.27
C HIS A 78 16.05 37.22 -4.19
N VAL A 79 16.03 37.84 -3.00
CA VAL A 79 16.79 37.38 -1.82
C VAL A 79 15.82 37.27 -0.64
N ASP A 80 15.84 36.16 0.06
CA ASP A 80 15.12 35.95 1.33
C ASP A 80 16.12 35.40 2.36
N ALA A 81 16.95 36.31 2.88
CA ALA A 81 17.99 35.99 3.87
C ALA A 81 17.38 35.69 5.25
N GLN A 82 16.19 36.26 5.54
CA GLN A 82 15.48 36.05 6.80
C GLN A 82 14.62 34.81 6.76
N ASN A 83 14.42 34.23 5.56
CA ASN A 83 13.62 33.02 5.31
C ASN A 83 12.17 33.16 5.82
N ASP A 84 11.61 34.33 5.60
CA ASP A 84 10.23 34.69 5.95
C ASP A 84 9.26 34.54 4.75
N GLY A 85 9.76 34.16 3.58
CA GLY A 85 9.01 33.92 2.35
C GLY A 85 8.78 35.18 1.53
N ARG A 86 9.48 36.24 1.85
CA ARG A 86 9.44 37.52 1.12
C ARG A 86 10.84 37.94 0.68
N CYS A 87 10.89 38.59 -0.46
CA CYS A 87 12.14 39.14 -0.96
C CYS A 87 12.55 40.37 -0.12
N ASP A 88 13.73 40.34 0.49
CA ASP A 88 14.30 41.44 1.30
C ASP A 88 14.47 42.77 0.51
N ILE A 89 14.47 42.68 -0.82
CA ILE A 89 14.70 43.83 -1.72
C ILE A 89 13.38 44.46 -2.16
N CYS A 90 12.39 43.67 -2.58
CA CYS A 90 11.15 44.15 -3.21
C CYS A 90 9.86 43.72 -2.52
N ASP A 91 9.95 42.97 -1.41
CA ASP A 91 8.83 42.46 -0.62
C ASP A 91 7.88 41.50 -1.37
N THR A 92 8.30 40.99 -2.54
CA THR A 92 7.52 39.99 -3.28
C THR A 92 7.54 38.66 -2.56
N ILE A 93 6.40 37.92 -2.57
CA ILE A 93 6.35 36.55 -2.07
C ILE A 93 7.20 35.66 -3.00
N VAL A 94 8.13 34.93 -2.41
CA VAL A 94 9.06 34.02 -3.12
C VAL A 94 8.84 32.56 -2.76
N ILE A 95 7.73 32.26 -2.09
CA ILE A 95 7.33 30.88 -1.79
C ILE A 95 6.23 30.45 -2.76
N VAL A 96 6.47 29.32 -3.41
CA VAL A 96 5.45 28.60 -4.19
C VAL A 96 5.11 27.32 -3.43
N THR A 97 3.82 27.04 -3.24
CA THR A 97 3.32 25.84 -2.59
C THR A 97 2.71 24.90 -3.64
N ILE A 98 3.07 23.64 -3.55
CA ILE A 98 2.58 22.54 -4.40
C ILE A 98 1.81 21.58 -3.51
N ASP A 99 0.58 21.23 -3.91
CA ASP A 99 -0.28 20.30 -3.19
C ASP A 99 -0.18 18.92 -3.81
N PHE A 100 0.43 17.98 -3.10
CA PHE A 100 0.52 16.59 -3.48
C PHE A 100 -0.61 15.80 -2.84
N TYR A 101 -1.38 15.10 -3.67
CA TYR A 101 -2.27 14.02 -3.24
C TYR A 101 -1.70 12.71 -3.73
N ASN A 102 -1.45 11.78 -2.80
CA ASN A 102 -0.90 10.46 -3.12
C ASN A 102 -1.86 9.35 -2.66
N ILE A 103 -2.07 8.39 -3.55
CA ILE A 103 -2.87 7.19 -3.29
C ILE A 103 -1.92 5.99 -3.31
N ASN A 104 -2.02 5.14 -2.30
CA ASN A 104 -1.29 3.87 -2.23
C ASN A 104 -2.25 2.73 -1.94
N ASP A 105 -1.90 1.53 -2.39
CA ASP A 105 -2.58 0.27 -2.04
C ASP A 105 -4.11 0.34 -2.23
N LEU A 106 -4.56 0.89 -3.38
CA LEU A 106 -5.99 1.00 -3.71
C LEU A 106 -6.63 -0.37 -3.93
N HIS A 107 -5.87 -1.31 -4.49
CA HIS A 107 -6.32 -2.68 -4.77
C HIS A 107 -7.62 -2.77 -5.57
N GLY A 108 -7.72 -1.94 -6.60
CA GLY A 108 -8.84 -1.96 -7.53
C GLY A 108 -10.19 -1.56 -6.95
N LYS A 109 -10.23 -0.85 -5.82
CA LYS A 109 -11.47 -0.42 -5.14
C LYS A 109 -12.18 0.68 -5.94
N LEU A 110 -12.83 0.26 -7.02
CA LEU A 110 -13.55 1.17 -7.92
C LEU A 110 -14.91 1.56 -7.33
N ASP A 111 -15.71 0.57 -6.94
CA ASP A 111 -17.02 0.74 -6.35
C ASP A 111 -16.98 0.73 -4.82
N ASP A 112 -17.99 1.31 -4.18
CA ASP A 112 -18.23 1.19 -2.76
C ASP A 112 -18.35 -0.27 -2.31
N GLY A 113 -17.72 -0.58 -1.19
CA GLY A 113 -17.81 -1.88 -0.54
C GLY A 113 -18.26 -1.77 0.92
N GLU A 114 -18.48 -2.93 1.55
CA GLU A 114 -18.95 -2.97 2.95
C GLU A 114 -18.01 -2.22 3.92
N ASN A 115 -16.71 -2.17 3.63
CA ASN A 115 -15.70 -1.64 4.54
C ASN A 115 -14.72 -0.65 3.87
N HIS A 116 -15.02 -0.17 2.70
CA HIS A 116 -14.22 0.82 1.98
C HIS A 116 -15.10 1.66 1.07
N PRO A 117 -14.84 2.96 0.92
CA PRO A 117 -15.43 3.76 -0.14
C PRO A 117 -14.83 3.40 -1.48
N GLY A 118 -15.58 3.61 -2.56
CA GLY A 118 -15.09 3.57 -3.93
C GLY A 118 -14.24 4.78 -4.28
N VAL A 119 -14.10 5.04 -5.56
CA VAL A 119 -13.32 6.19 -6.04
C VAL A 119 -14.18 7.26 -6.71
N ASP A 120 -15.48 7.10 -6.76
CA ASP A 120 -16.43 8.03 -7.37
C ASP A 120 -16.49 9.37 -6.63
N GLU A 121 -16.78 9.37 -5.32
CA GLU A 121 -16.77 10.61 -4.53
C GLU A 121 -15.34 11.14 -4.32
N LEU A 122 -14.35 10.23 -4.23
CA LEU A 122 -12.94 10.62 -4.22
C LEU A 122 -12.56 11.36 -5.51
N THR A 123 -13.08 10.91 -6.66
CA THR A 123 -12.89 11.57 -7.95
C THR A 123 -13.46 12.98 -7.93
N THR A 124 -14.68 13.12 -7.42
CA THR A 124 -15.32 14.44 -7.25
C THR A 124 -14.47 15.35 -6.36
N TYR A 125 -13.96 14.85 -5.24
CA TYR A 125 -13.09 15.58 -4.33
C TYR A 125 -11.81 16.05 -5.03
N LEU A 126 -11.07 15.14 -5.67
CA LEU A 126 -9.81 15.48 -6.35
C LEU A 126 -10.00 16.45 -7.52
N LYS A 127 -11.12 16.36 -8.26
CA LYS A 127 -11.47 17.35 -9.29
C LYS A 127 -11.76 18.73 -8.68
N GLN A 128 -12.41 18.79 -7.50
CA GLN A 128 -12.63 20.05 -6.80
C GLN A 128 -11.31 20.69 -6.36
N GLU A 129 -10.39 19.92 -5.76
CA GLU A 129 -9.08 20.41 -5.36
C GLU A 129 -8.27 20.95 -6.56
N LYS A 130 -8.26 20.21 -7.69
CA LYS A 130 -7.61 20.67 -8.93
C LYS A 130 -8.23 21.94 -9.51
N ASN A 131 -9.54 22.14 -9.34
CA ASN A 131 -10.22 23.37 -9.79
C ASN A 131 -9.94 24.57 -8.88
N LEU A 132 -9.62 24.34 -7.61
CA LEU A 132 -9.31 25.37 -6.63
C LEU A 132 -7.84 25.79 -6.70
N ASN A 133 -6.95 24.89 -7.12
CA ASN A 133 -5.51 25.13 -7.14
C ASN A 133 -4.84 24.43 -8.34
N ASP A 134 -4.27 25.23 -9.24
CA ASP A 134 -3.54 24.74 -10.43
C ASP A 134 -2.21 24.03 -10.07
N HIS A 135 -1.76 24.14 -8.80
CA HIS A 135 -0.53 23.52 -8.32
C HIS A 135 -0.74 22.11 -7.74
N VAL A 136 -1.91 21.52 -7.92
CA VAL A 136 -2.19 20.13 -7.49
C VAL A 136 -1.42 19.13 -8.35
N VAL A 137 -0.79 18.15 -7.68
CA VAL A 137 -0.09 17.00 -8.27
C VAL A 137 -0.68 15.72 -7.70
N LEU A 138 -1.18 14.85 -8.58
CA LEU A 138 -1.69 13.54 -8.20
C LEU A 138 -0.62 12.48 -8.50
N THR A 139 -0.33 11.63 -7.52
CA THR A 139 0.65 10.54 -7.61
C THR A 139 0.15 9.26 -6.96
N SER A 140 0.82 8.14 -7.26
CA SER A 140 0.59 6.89 -6.55
C SER A 140 1.90 6.18 -6.21
N SER A 141 1.95 5.60 -5.00
CA SER A 141 3.05 4.73 -4.56
C SER A 141 2.76 3.23 -4.74
N GLY A 142 1.94 2.85 -5.73
CA GLY A 142 1.77 1.47 -6.19
C GLY A 142 0.66 0.68 -5.54
N ASP A 143 0.52 -0.58 -5.96
CA ASP A 143 -0.53 -1.53 -5.60
C ASP A 143 -1.93 -0.99 -5.88
N MET A 144 -2.10 -0.45 -7.07
CA MET A 144 -3.36 0.16 -7.51
C MET A 144 -4.32 -0.87 -8.11
N TRP A 145 -3.82 -1.93 -8.76
CA TRP A 145 -4.65 -2.71 -9.68
C TRP A 145 -5.30 -3.95 -9.06
N GLN A 146 -4.49 -4.87 -8.46
CA GLN A 146 -5.00 -6.16 -8.03
C GLN A 146 -5.83 -6.07 -6.76
N GLY A 147 -7.05 -6.65 -6.78
CA GLY A 147 -7.91 -6.78 -5.59
C GLY A 147 -9.38 -6.97 -5.94
N GLN A 148 -10.07 -5.94 -6.39
CA GLN A 148 -11.50 -6.03 -6.74
C GLN A 148 -11.73 -6.67 -8.11
N ALA A 149 -12.93 -7.22 -8.32
CA ALA A 149 -13.24 -8.06 -9.47
C ALA A 149 -13.06 -7.34 -10.81
N GLU A 150 -13.56 -6.13 -10.92
CA GLU A 150 -13.54 -5.33 -12.15
C GLU A 150 -12.11 -5.01 -12.57
N SER A 151 -11.26 -4.69 -11.60
CA SER A 151 -9.84 -4.46 -11.84
C SER A 151 -9.10 -5.76 -12.18
N ASN A 152 -9.37 -6.85 -11.46
CA ASN A 152 -8.75 -8.14 -11.73
C ASN A 152 -9.10 -8.66 -13.13
N LEU A 153 -10.37 -8.57 -13.53
CA LEU A 153 -10.85 -9.03 -14.83
C LEU A 153 -10.26 -8.22 -16.00
N THR A 154 -9.96 -6.95 -15.75
CA THR A 154 -9.30 -6.06 -16.73
C THR A 154 -7.79 -6.00 -16.56
N GLN A 155 -7.22 -6.76 -15.61
CA GLN A 155 -5.79 -6.75 -15.26
C GLN A 155 -5.26 -5.32 -15.03
N GLY A 156 -6.05 -4.51 -14.32
CA GLY A 156 -5.71 -3.14 -13.94
C GLY A 156 -6.12 -2.05 -14.94
N LEU A 157 -6.47 -2.37 -16.19
CA LEU A 157 -6.74 -1.37 -17.24
C LEU A 157 -7.84 -0.38 -16.85
N ILE A 158 -8.90 -0.83 -16.16
CA ILE A 158 -9.98 0.05 -15.71
C ILE A 158 -9.49 1.09 -14.69
N ILE A 159 -8.58 0.72 -13.80
CA ILE A 159 -7.98 1.64 -12.81
C ILE A 159 -7.02 2.61 -13.50
N THR A 160 -6.25 2.13 -14.46
CA THR A 160 -5.37 3.00 -15.27
C THR A 160 -6.18 4.06 -16.02
N ASP A 161 -7.33 3.71 -16.59
CA ASP A 161 -8.22 4.68 -17.24
C ASP A 161 -8.84 5.68 -16.24
N TRP A 162 -9.19 5.21 -15.03
CA TRP A 162 -9.62 6.09 -13.96
C TRP A 162 -8.51 7.11 -13.60
N MET A 163 -7.28 6.67 -13.43
CA MET A 163 -6.14 7.54 -13.16
C MET A 163 -5.88 8.54 -14.31
N ASN A 164 -6.02 8.10 -15.57
CA ASN A 164 -5.94 8.96 -16.74
C ASN A 164 -6.98 10.09 -16.67
N SER A 165 -8.22 9.79 -16.28
CA SER A 165 -9.32 10.77 -16.18
C SER A 165 -9.04 11.90 -15.19
N LEU A 166 -8.23 11.62 -14.18
CA LEU A 166 -7.80 12.56 -13.15
C LEU A 166 -6.49 13.27 -13.49
N GLY A 167 -5.75 12.79 -14.50
CA GLY A 167 -4.44 13.33 -14.89
C GLY A 167 -3.39 13.14 -13.80
N PHE A 168 -3.17 11.90 -13.39
CA PHE A 168 -2.05 11.55 -12.52
C PHE A 168 -0.73 11.95 -13.18
N SER A 169 0.26 12.34 -12.37
CA SER A 169 1.58 12.76 -12.83
C SER A 169 2.58 11.61 -12.87
N GLY A 170 2.32 10.53 -12.13
CA GLY A 170 3.14 9.33 -12.11
C GLY A 170 2.68 8.33 -11.06
N MET A 171 3.02 7.07 -11.26
CA MET A 171 2.73 5.97 -10.36
C MET A 171 3.97 5.11 -10.20
N SER A 172 4.44 4.88 -8.96
CA SER A 172 5.41 3.82 -8.69
C SER A 172 4.76 2.45 -8.87
N LEU A 173 5.49 1.50 -9.44
CA LEU A 173 5.04 0.10 -9.47
C LEU A 173 5.11 -0.50 -8.06
N GLY A 174 4.11 -1.29 -7.69
CA GLY A 174 4.10 -2.13 -6.51
C GLY A 174 4.22 -3.62 -6.86
N ASN A 175 4.12 -4.50 -5.85
CA ASN A 175 4.22 -5.94 -6.08
C ASN A 175 2.98 -6.51 -6.77
N HIS A 176 1.81 -5.97 -6.47
CA HIS A 176 0.55 -6.46 -7.05
C HIS A 176 0.29 -6.02 -8.49
N GLU A 177 1.07 -5.10 -9.03
CA GLU A 177 1.10 -4.85 -10.47
C GLU A 177 1.63 -6.06 -11.26
N TYR A 178 2.41 -6.94 -10.61
CA TYR A 178 3.02 -8.12 -11.21
C TYR A 178 2.27 -9.44 -10.97
N ASP A 179 1.10 -9.43 -10.35
CA ASP A 179 0.34 -10.65 -10.04
C ASP A 179 -0.08 -11.45 -11.28
N TRP A 180 -0.16 -10.78 -12.43
CA TRP A 180 -0.43 -11.42 -13.74
C TRP A 180 0.81 -11.53 -14.63
N GLY A 181 2.00 -11.19 -14.11
CA GLY A 181 3.25 -11.15 -14.89
C GLY A 181 3.52 -9.79 -15.52
N SER A 182 4.60 -9.70 -16.31
CA SER A 182 5.08 -8.44 -16.92
C SER A 182 4.22 -7.94 -18.08
N ASP A 183 3.51 -8.81 -18.81
CA ASP A 183 2.74 -8.40 -19.99
C ASP A 183 1.56 -7.48 -19.67
N PRO A 184 0.74 -7.72 -18.61
CA PRO A 184 -0.25 -6.75 -18.16
C PRO A 184 0.36 -5.41 -17.72
N VAL A 185 1.54 -5.40 -17.10
CA VAL A 185 2.23 -4.14 -16.75
C VAL A 185 2.56 -3.35 -18.01
N LYS A 186 3.08 -4.01 -19.05
CA LYS A 186 3.33 -3.38 -20.38
C LYS A 186 2.04 -2.84 -21.00
N ALA A 187 0.95 -3.59 -20.92
CA ALA A 187 -0.35 -3.16 -21.45
C ALA A 187 -0.85 -1.90 -20.73
N ASN A 188 -0.79 -1.88 -19.41
CA ASN A 188 -1.16 -0.71 -18.61
C ASN A 188 -0.22 0.48 -18.88
N SER A 189 1.09 0.24 -19.03
CA SER A 189 2.04 1.30 -19.41
C SER A 189 1.72 1.94 -20.77
N ASN A 190 1.25 1.15 -21.73
CA ASN A 190 0.81 1.66 -23.03
C ASN A 190 -0.53 2.41 -22.96
N GLN A 191 -1.39 2.07 -22.01
CA GLN A 191 -2.70 2.69 -21.76
C GLN A 191 -2.59 3.99 -20.96
N ALA A 192 -1.63 4.05 -20.03
CA ALA A 192 -1.45 5.17 -19.11
C ALA A 192 -1.01 6.44 -19.85
N GLU A 193 -1.64 7.57 -19.55
CA GLU A 193 -1.26 8.91 -19.98
C GLU A 193 -0.20 9.54 -19.06
N PHE A 194 0.27 8.79 -18.07
CA PHE A 194 1.32 9.12 -17.12
C PHE A 194 2.37 7.99 -17.07
N PRO A 195 3.62 8.27 -16.70
CA PRO A 195 4.63 7.22 -16.61
C PRO A 195 4.40 6.29 -15.42
N LEU A 196 4.53 4.99 -15.66
CA LEU A 196 4.83 4.04 -14.60
C LEU A 196 6.31 4.20 -14.21
N LEU A 197 6.60 4.25 -12.92
CA LEU A 197 7.92 4.52 -12.39
C LEU A 197 8.48 3.28 -11.67
N GLY A 198 9.72 2.89 -12.02
CA GLY A 198 10.37 1.71 -11.46
C GLY A 198 11.88 1.74 -11.73
N ILE A 199 12.61 2.62 -11.03
CA ILE A 199 14.05 2.83 -11.23
C ILE A 199 14.86 1.55 -11.06
N ASN A 200 14.37 0.60 -10.27
CA ASN A 200 15.06 -0.61 -9.86
C ASN A 200 14.50 -1.90 -10.47
N VAL A 201 13.60 -1.81 -11.45
CA VAL A 201 13.05 -2.98 -12.15
C VAL A 201 13.93 -3.34 -13.34
N TYR A 202 14.49 -4.55 -13.33
CA TYR A 202 15.48 -5.01 -14.31
C TYR A 202 15.03 -6.31 -14.99
N ASP A 203 15.25 -6.38 -16.30
CA ASP A 203 15.13 -7.61 -17.09
C ASP A 203 16.28 -8.56 -16.73
N ARG A 204 15.94 -9.79 -16.36
CA ARG A 204 16.90 -10.78 -15.86
C ARG A 204 17.85 -11.30 -16.95
N SER A 205 17.40 -11.28 -18.21
CA SER A 205 18.19 -11.81 -19.34
C SER A 205 19.25 -10.82 -19.82
N THR A 206 18.97 -9.52 -19.70
CA THR A 206 19.83 -8.45 -20.22
C THR A 206 20.57 -7.68 -19.14
N ASP A 207 20.19 -7.84 -17.88
CA ASP A 207 20.66 -7.02 -16.73
C ASP A 207 20.47 -5.51 -16.98
N SER A 208 19.48 -5.15 -17.81
CA SER A 208 19.13 -3.77 -18.11
C SER A 208 17.78 -3.45 -17.46
N ARG A 209 17.56 -2.15 -17.16
CA ARG A 209 16.23 -1.73 -16.71
C ARG A 209 15.20 -2.06 -17.78
N VAL A 210 14.01 -2.49 -17.37
CA VAL A 210 12.90 -2.74 -18.30
C VAL A 210 12.50 -1.46 -19.04
N ASP A 211 11.90 -1.58 -20.20
CA ASP A 211 11.55 -0.47 -21.08
C ASP A 211 10.12 0.07 -20.91
N TYR A 212 9.28 -0.66 -20.17
CA TYR A 212 7.87 -0.28 -19.95
C TYR A 212 7.66 0.62 -18.71
N CYS A 213 8.71 0.98 -17.99
CA CYS A 213 8.64 1.99 -16.93
C CYS A 213 9.86 2.92 -16.95
N SER A 214 9.68 4.13 -16.43
CA SER A 214 10.73 5.14 -16.31
C SER A 214 11.38 5.10 -14.92
N SER A 215 12.59 5.65 -14.77
CA SER A 215 13.20 5.86 -13.44
C SER A 215 12.52 6.99 -12.69
N SER A 216 12.18 8.04 -13.43
CA SER A 216 11.67 9.30 -12.90
C SER A 216 10.93 10.08 -13.97
N ILE A 217 10.30 11.17 -13.55
CA ILE A 217 9.75 12.21 -14.41
C ILE A 217 10.08 13.59 -13.84
N MET A 218 10.26 14.58 -14.70
CA MET A 218 10.27 16.00 -14.35
C MET A 218 8.94 16.62 -14.72
N ILE A 219 8.28 17.28 -13.78
CA ILE A 219 7.05 18.05 -14.03
C ILE A 219 7.25 19.49 -13.59
N GLU A 220 6.44 20.39 -14.11
CA GLU A 220 6.43 21.80 -13.69
C GLU A 220 5.07 22.16 -13.12
N ARG A 221 5.05 22.83 -11.96
CA ARG A 221 3.86 23.46 -11.36
C ARG A 221 4.23 24.79 -10.73
N GLY A 222 3.48 25.83 -11.10
CA GLY A 222 3.71 27.18 -10.56
C GLY A 222 5.12 27.73 -10.81
N GLY A 223 5.80 27.29 -11.88
CA GLY A 223 7.18 27.64 -12.17
C GLY A 223 8.23 26.82 -11.41
N ILE A 224 7.81 25.84 -10.59
CA ILE A 224 8.69 24.93 -9.84
C ILE A 224 8.90 23.67 -10.66
N GLN A 225 10.17 23.26 -10.82
CA GLN A 225 10.56 21.99 -11.43
C GLN A 225 10.63 20.91 -10.37
N ILE A 226 9.82 19.85 -10.51
CA ILE A 226 9.70 18.79 -9.53
C ILE A 226 10.14 17.48 -10.18
N GLY A 227 11.21 16.89 -9.63
CA GLY A 227 11.61 15.53 -9.98
C GLY A 227 10.82 14.51 -9.16
N ILE A 228 10.20 13.53 -9.82
CA ILE A 228 9.49 12.44 -9.15
C ILE A 228 10.21 11.14 -9.50
N ILE A 229 10.75 10.43 -8.52
CA ILE A 229 11.44 9.15 -8.67
C ILE A 229 10.50 8.06 -8.14
N GLY A 230 10.39 6.91 -8.83
CA GLY A 230 9.60 5.78 -8.34
C GLY A 230 10.42 4.50 -8.20
N ALA A 231 10.14 3.72 -7.16
CA ALA A 231 10.77 2.43 -6.93
C ALA A 231 9.83 1.44 -6.22
N ILE A 232 10.08 0.16 -6.46
CA ILE A 232 9.53 -0.93 -5.65
C ILE A 232 10.60 -1.37 -4.64
N GLY A 233 10.19 -1.58 -3.38
CA GLY A 233 11.09 -2.01 -2.32
C GLY A 233 11.44 -3.50 -2.34
N ASP A 234 11.72 -4.08 -1.18
CA ASP A 234 12.03 -5.52 -1.05
C ASP A 234 10.75 -6.39 -1.00
N CYS A 235 9.87 -6.17 -1.98
CA CYS A 235 8.56 -6.81 -2.07
C CYS A 235 8.54 -8.06 -2.97
N TYR A 236 9.69 -8.50 -3.49
CA TYR A 236 9.76 -9.63 -4.45
C TYR A 236 9.14 -10.92 -3.91
N SER A 237 9.30 -11.19 -2.61
CA SER A 237 8.74 -12.38 -1.96
C SER A 237 7.21 -12.36 -1.81
N SER A 238 6.58 -11.21 -2.03
CA SER A 238 5.12 -11.05 -2.01
C SER A 238 4.47 -11.36 -3.36
N ILE A 239 5.27 -11.59 -4.40
CA ILE A 239 4.83 -11.95 -5.75
C ILE A 239 5.04 -13.43 -5.99
N SER A 240 4.15 -14.08 -6.74
CA SER A 240 4.42 -15.45 -7.19
C SER A 240 5.68 -15.48 -8.06
N ALA A 241 6.67 -16.29 -7.67
CA ALA A 241 7.95 -16.37 -8.38
C ALA A 241 7.79 -16.79 -9.85
N GLU A 242 6.70 -17.47 -10.20
CA GLU A 242 6.38 -17.87 -11.58
C GLU A 242 5.99 -16.70 -12.46
N LYS A 243 5.44 -15.62 -11.87
CA LYS A 243 4.96 -14.44 -12.58
C LYS A 243 6.09 -13.44 -12.90
N VAL A 244 7.23 -13.54 -12.21
CA VAL A 244 8.36 -12.60 -12.29
C VAL A 244 9.69 -13.29 -12.61
N GLN A 245 9.63 -14.36 -13.42
CA GLN A 245 10.84 -15.08 -13.83
C GLN A 245 11.73 -14.27 -14.77
N ASP A 246 11.15 -13.34 -15.51
CA ASP A 246 11.80 -12.48 -16.49
C ASP A 246 12.43 -11.23 -15.87
N ILE A 247 12.04 -10.85 -14.65
CA ILE A 247 12.51 -9.62 -13.99
C ILE A 247 13.10 -9.88 -12.61
N TYR A 248 13.75 -8.85 -12.08
CA TYR A 248 14.17 -8.78 -10.67
C TYR A 248 14.29 -7.31 -10.22
N PHE A 249 14.27 -7.08 -8.91
CA PHE A 249 14.39 -5.75 -8.32
C PHE A 249 15.77 -5.58 -7.69
N LYS A 250 16.42 -4.46 -7.95
CA LYS A 250 17.63 -4.04 -7.21
C LYS A 250 17.18 -3.38 -5.92
N THR A 251 17.49 -3.97 -4.76
CA THR A 251 17.06 -3.52 -3.44
C THR A 251 18.25 -3.13 -2.55
N GLY A 252 18.01 -2.61 -1.34
CA GLY A 252 19.03 -2.22 -0.38
C GLY A 252 20.00 -1.17 -0.96
N ASP A 253 21.30 -1.32 -0.68
CA ASP A 253 22.37 -0.39 -1.12
C ASP A 253 22.37 -0.15 -2.64
N ALA A 254 21.93 -1.12 -3.44
CA ALA A 254 21.84 -0.95 -4.89
C ALA A 254 20.73 0.04 -5.27
N LEU A 255 19.58 -0.06 -4.63
CA LEU A 255 18.47 0.89 -4.80
C LEU A 255 18.87 2.29 -4.34
N THR A 256 19.46 2.42 -3.14
CA THR A 256 19.96 3.69 -2.62
C THR A 256 20.88 4.41 -3.62
N LYS A 257 21.82 3.68 -4.23
CA LYS A 257 22.73 4.24 -5.24
C LYS A 257 22.01 4.71 -6.49
N LEU A 258 21.00 3.97 -6.94
CA LEU A 258 20.18 4.36 -8.10
C LEU A 258 19.43 5.66 -7.82
N VAL A 259 18.75 5.76 -6.66
CA VAL A 259 17.98 6.94 -6.28
C VAL A 259 18.88 8.17 -6.11
N LYS A 260 20.05 8.02 -5.48
CA LYS A 260 21.03 9.13 -5.37
C LYS A 260 21.46 9.65 -6.74
N ALA A 261 21.87 8.76 -7.63
CA ALA A 261 22.33 9.14 -8.97
C ALA A 261 21.22 9.82 -9.79
N GLU A 262 19.99 9.34 -9.67
CA GLU A 262 18.84 9.92 -10.36
C GLU A 262 18.48 11.30 -9.78
N SER A 263 18.50 11.44 -8.46
CA SER A 263 18.28 12.73 -7.79
C SER A 263 19.32 13.77 -8.23
N GLU A 264 20.60 13.40 -8.27
CA GLU A 264 21.68 14.28 -8.77
C GLU A 264 21.44 14.66 -10.24
N ALA A 265 21.02 13.71 -11.07
CA ALA A 265 20.70 13.96 -12.47
C ALA A 265 19.52 14.94 -12.63
N LEU A 266 18.43 14.75 -11.87
CA LEU A 266 17.26 15.64 -11.88
C LEU A 266 17.62 17.05 -11.37
N ARG A 267 18.38 17.15 -10.27
CA ARG A 267 18.88 18.44 -9.75
C ARG A 267 19.75 19.15 -10.80
N SER A 268 20.61 18.42 -11.51
CA SER A 268 21.45 19.00 -12.58
C SER A 268 20.62 19.47 -13.79
N GLN A 269 19.43 18.94 -13.97
CA GLN A 269 18.46 19.36 -15.00
C GLN A 269 17.55 20.52 -14.51
N GLY A 270 17.74 20.96 -13.26
CA GLY A 270 17.01 22.11 -12.70
C GLY A 270 15.84 21.73 -11.79
N ALA A 271 15.79 20.52 -11.25
CA ALA A 271 14.77 20.18 -10.26
C ALA A 271 14.95 21.01 -8.99
N ASP A 272 13.90 21.74 -8.60
CA ASP A 272 13.81 22.50 -7.36
C ASP A 272 13.45 21.61 -6.17
N ALA A 273 12.68 20.54 -6.40
CA ALA A 273 12.30 19.58 -5.39
C ALA A 273 12.34 18.16 -5.95
N ILE A 274 12.62 17.16 -5.08
CA ILE A 274 12.59 15.73 -5.41
C ILE A 274 11.58 15.03 -4.52
N VAL A 275 10.58 14.39 -5.12
CA VAL A 275 9.59 13.54 -4.46
C VAL A 275 9.90 12.08 -4.80
N TYR A 276 9.90 11.24 -3.78
CA TYR A 276 10.18 9.82 -3.93
C TYR A 276 8.92 9.00 -3.64
N LEU A 277 8.47 8.24 -4.63
CA LEU A 277 7.37 7.29 -4.53
C LEU A 277 7.98 5.91 -4.31
N LEU A 278 7.92 5.41 -3.09
CA LEU A 278 8.50 4.13 -2.70
C LEU A 278 7.40 3.13 -2.34
N HIS A 279 7.26 2.06 -3.12
CA HIS A 279 6.36 0.97 -2.75
C HIS A 279 7.05 0.04 -1.75
N ASP A 280 7.15 0.50 -0.51
CA ASP A 280 7.62 -0.17 0.70
C ASP A 280 7.27 0.69 1.92
N GLY A 281 7.44 0.20 3.14
CA GLY A 281 7.11 0.98 4.32
C GLY A 281 7.41 0.25 5.64
N TYR A 282 6.89 0.77 6.73
CA TYR A 282 6.99 0.13 8.04
C TYR A 282 6.12 -1.10 8.14
N GLU A 283 6.64 -2.16 8.78
CA GLU A 283 5.82 -3.31 9.19
C GLU A 283 5.09 -3.13 10.52
N GLN A 284 5.56 -2.22 11.37
CA GLN A 284 4.94 -1.95 12.69
C GLN A 284 4.88 -0.44 12.89
N GLY A 285 3.70 0.09 13.08
CA GLY A 285 3.49 1.51 13.28
C GLY A 285 4.35 2.06 14.40
N THR A 286 5.25 2.98 14.09
CA THR A 286 6.00 3.77 15.04
C THR A 286 5.63 5.24 14.90
N SER A 287 5.75 6.00 15.97
CA SER A 287 5.47 7.43 15.95
C SER A 287 6.63 8.27 15.39
N SER A 288 7.74 7.65 14.98
CA SER A 288 8.94 8.36 14.54
C SER A 288 9.87 7.48 13.72
N VAL A 289 10.35 7.98 12.58
CA VAL A 289 11.38 7.35 11.74
C VAL A 289 12.66 7.02 12.52
N LYS A 290 13.02 7.83 13.51
CA LYS A 290 14.22 7.57 14.36
C LYS A 290 14.20 6.21 15.06
N ASN A 291 13.02 5.65 15.31
CA ASN A 291 12.88 4.36 15.98
C ASN A 291 13.03 3.17 15.01
N VAL A 292 13.03 3.41 13.72
CA VAL A 292 13.09 2.38 12.68
C VAL A 292 14.40 1.60 12.72
N HIS A 293 15.51 2.29 12.99
CA HIS A 293 16.83 1.68 13.06
C HIS A 293 17.16 1.05 14.42
N SER A 294 16.25 1.13 15.39
CA SER A 294 16.44 0.57 16.73
C SER A 294 15.66 -0.74 16.90
N GLY A 295 16.36 -1.85 16.86
CA GLY A 295 15.81 -3.15 17.24
C GLY A 295 15.20 -3.96 16.09
N ASN A 296 13.99 -4.51 16.27
CA ASN A 296 13.38 -5.52 15.40
C ASN A 296 12.46 -4.96 14.29
N LEU A 297 12.50 -3.65 14.05
CA LEU A 297 11.65 -3.05 13.02
C LEU A 297 12.26 -3.25 11.64
N LYS A 298 11.44 -3.61 10.68
CA LYS A 298 11.78 -3.66 9.26
C LYS A 298 11.45 -2.33 8.62
N TYR A 299 12.44 -1.77 7.95
CA TYR A 299 12.29 -0.57 7.14
C TYR A 299 13.34 -0.55 6.05
N TYR A 300 12.92 -0.44 4.82
CA TYR A 300 13.80 -0.56 3.66
C TYR A 300 14.27 0.78 3.09
N TYR A 301 13.88 1.88 3.72
CA TYR A 301 14.33 3.20 3.31
C TYR A 301 15.71 3.51 3.91
N ASP A 302 16.64 3.93 3.07
CA ASP A 302 17.95 4.37 3.51
C ASP A 302 17.91 5.86 3.87
N MET A 303 18.10 6.16 5.14
CA MET A 303 18.09 7.53 5.68
C MET A 303 19.10 8.48 5.04
N GLU A 304 20.15 7.96 4.37
CA GLU A 304 21.07 8.81 3.62
C GLU A 304 20.38 9.55 2.46
N LEU A 305 19.25 9.04 1.95
CA LEU A 305 18.46 9.72 0.91
C LEU A 305 17.87 11.04 1.39
N SER A 306 17.47 11.12 2.65
CA SER A 306 16.95 12.36 3.26
C SER A 306 18.00 13.44 3.43
N ASN A 307 19.28 13.11 3.32
CA ASN A 307 20.37 14.07 3.41
C ASN A 307 20.64 14.77 2.05
N GLY A 308 19.62 15.50 1.56
CA GLY A 308 19.73 16.35 0.38
C GLY A 308 19.43 15.68 -0.95
N TYR A 309 19.07 14.37 -0.99
CA TYR A 309 18.68 13.69 -2.23
C TYR A 309 17.18 13.73 -2.47
N VAL A 310 16.36 13.57 -1.42
CA VAL A 310 14.89 13.63 -1.52
C VAL A 310 14.32 14.63 -0.50
N ASP A 311 13.20 15.25 -0.83
CA ASP A 311 12.53 16.27 -0.02
C ASP A 311 11.21 15.78 0.58
N LEU A 312 10.62 14.72 0.00
CA LEU A 312 9.36 14.12 0.41
C LEU A 312 9.32 12.65 -0.03
N VAL A 313 8.77 11.76 0.79
CA VAL A 313 8.59 10.34 0.49
C VAL A 313 7.14 9.95 0.68
N PHE A 314 6.52 9.39 -0.35
CA PHE A 314 5.26 8.66 -0.24
C PHE A 314 5.54 7.16 -0.30
N GLU A 315 4.95 6.42 0.62
CA GLU A 315 5.20 5.00 0.84
C GLU A 315 3.94 4.15 0.63
N GLY A 316 4.08 2.81 0.57
CA GLY A 316 3.00 1.85 0.35
C GLY A 316 3.28 0.48 0.95
N HIS A 317 2.64 -0.59 0.40
CA HIS A 317 2.89 -2.01 0.67
C HIS A 317 2.43 -2.54 2.03
N THR A 318 2.75 -1.85 3.13
CA THR A 318 2.49 -2.37 4.48
C THR A 318 1.08 -2.09 4.97
N HIS A 319 0.29 -1.31 4.24
CA HIS A 319 -1.07 -0.87 4.59
C HIS A 319 -1.16 -0.19 5.96
N GLN A 320 -0.04 0.32 6.48
CA GLN A 320 -0.03 1.08 7.73
C GLN A 320 -0.41 2.53 7.46
N GLN A 321 -1.06 3.16 8.43
CA GLN A 321 -1.35 4.59 8.35
C GLN A 321 -0.37 5.34 9.25
N TYR A 322 0.48 6.16 8.65
CA TYR A 322 1.43 6.99 9.39
C TYR A 322 1.87 8.24 8.64
N ILE A 323 2.26 9.23 9.42
CA ILE A 323 3.00 10.41 8.99
C ILE A 323 4.22 10.52 9.89
N LEU A 324 5.40 10.38 9.32
CA LEU A 324 6.65 10.39 10.06
C LEU A 324 7.53 11.51 9.53
N LYS A 325 8.26 12.16 10.43
CA LYS A 325 9.26 13.14 10.08
C LYS A 325 10.61 12.67 10.58
N ASP A 326 11.55 12.53 9.68
CA ASP A 326 12.90 12.05 10.00
C ASP A 326 13.80 13.12 10.60
N GLU A 327 15.05 12.76 10.93
CA GLU A 327 16.01 13.68 11.55
C GLU A 327 16.54 14.75 10.59
N TYR A 328 16.38 14.59 9.29
CA TYR A 328 16.71 15.57 8.26
C TYR A 328 15.53 16.51 7.96
N GLY A 329 14.36 16.20 8.47
CA GLY A 329 13.14 17.00 8.30
C GLY A 329 12.27 16.56 7.14
N VAL A 330 12.63 15.49 6.44
CA VAL A 330 11.84 14.88 5.35
C VAL A 330 10.66 14.13 5.95
N TYR A 331 9.50 14.26 5.31
CA TYR A 331 8.28 13.57 5.72
C TYR A 331 8.09 12.29 4.90
N HIS A 332 7.61 11.27 5.58
CA HIS A 332 7.25 9.95 5.06
C HIS A 332 5.78 9.69 5.36
N LEU A 333 4.99 9.36 4.33
CA LEU A 333 3.56 9.15 4.48
C LEU A 333 3.14 7.84 3.82
N GLN A 334 2.30 7.09 4.51
CA GLN A 334 1.50 5.99 3.96
C GLN A 334 0.09 6.08 4.51
N CYS A 335 -0.93 5.97 3.68
CA CYS A 335 -2.33 6.15 4.08
C CYS A 335 -3.10 4.83 4.08
N GLY A 336 -2.63 3.83 4.84
CA GLY A 336 -3.32 2.55 4.92
C GLY A 336 -3.42 1.83 3.57
N GLY A 337 -4.55 1.16 3.33
CA GLY A 337 -4.84 0.49 2.06
C GLY A 337 -6.35 0.38 1.81
N ASP A 338 -6.74 -0.08 0.60
CA ASP A 338 -8.13 -0.27 0.17
C ASP A 338 -8.99 1.01 0.27
N ASN A 339 -8.42 2.19 0.20
CA ASN A 339 -9.08 3.50 0.43
C ASN A 339 -9.80 3.63 1.81
N ARG A 340 -9.54 2.74 2.76
CA ARG A 340 -10.22 2.75 4.08
C ARG A 340 -9.79 3.90 4.96
N SER A 341 -8.54 4.32 4.83
CA SER A 341 -7.94 5.39 5.62
C SER A 341 -7.88 6.72 4.86
N GLY A 342 -8.32 6.74 3.61
CA GLY A 342 -8.28 7.89 2.74
C GLY A 342 -7.00 7.99 1.92
N ILE A 343 -6.53 9.21 1.70
CA ILE A 343 -5.36 9.51 0.87
C ILE A 343 -4.38 10.43 1.61
N SER A 344 -3.11 10.43 1.20
CA SER A 344 -2.11 11.35 1.76
C SER A 344 -2.18 12.71 1.06
N HIS A 345 -2.12 13.80 1.82
CA HIS A 345 -2.02 15.17 1.33
C HIS A 345 -0.81 15.87 1.94
N VAL A 346 -0.01 16.54 1.09
CA VAL A 346 1.17 17.29 1.50
C VAL A 346 1.25 18.62 0.75
N GLU A 347 1.33 19.71 1.51
CA GLU A 347 1.77 21.02 0.98
C GLU A 347 3.30 21.12 1.03
N LEU A 348 3.94 21.07 -0.13
CA LEU A 348 5.38 21.23 -0.28
C LEU A 348 5.68 22.67 -0.76
N SER A 349 6.41 23.44 0.04
CA SER A 349 6.78 24.82 -0.29
C SER A 349 8.22 24.89 -0.79
N VAL A 350 8.41 25.58 -1.90
CA VAL A 350 9.71 25.88 -2.48
C VAL A 350 9.94 27.39 -2.43
N ASN A 351 11.05 27.81 -1.84
CA ASN A 351 11.48 29.20 -1.83
C ASN A 351 12.36 29.44 -3.07
N THR A 352 11.83 30.20 -4.03
CA THR A 352 12.50 30.46 -5.32
C THR A 352 13.71 31.40 -5.19
N ALA A 353 13.86 32.10 -4.07
CA ALA A 353 15.00 32.98 -3.84
C ALA A 353 16.25 32.27 -3.30
N ASN A 354 16.07 31.16 -2.59
CA ASN A 354 17.20 30.45 -1.96
C ASN A 354 17.16 28.92 -2.17
N GLY A 355 16.19 28.40 -2.90
CA GLY A 355 16.06 26.98 -3.22
C GLY A 355 15.69 26.08 -2.04
N SER A 356 15.27 26.64 -0.89
CA SER A 356 14.89 25.81 0.25
C SER A 356 13.52 25.17 0.03
N VAL A 357 13.42 23.87 0.35
CA VAL A 357 12.19 23.07 0.27
C VAL A 357 11.72 22.73 1.69
N LYS A 358 10.43 22.90 1.97
CA LYS A 358 9.85 22.58 3.28
C LYS A 358 8.42 22.05 3.13
N THR A 359 8.12 21.00 3.87
CA THR A 359 6.73 20.57 4.07
C THR A 359 6.03 21.51 5.05
N ARG A 360 4.96 22.16 4.60
CA ARG A 360 4.10 23.05 5.41
C ARG A 360 2.98 22.29 6.09
N LEU A 361 2.36 21.36 5.35
CA LEU A 361 1.29 20.50 5.81
C LEU A 361 1.63 19.07 5.41
N ALA A 362 1.37 18.11 6.27
CA ALA A 362 1.35 16.69 5.98
C ALA A 362 0.19 16.08 6.76
N GLU A 363 -0.79 15.54 6.05
CA GLU A 363 -1.99 14.99 6.66
C GLU A 363 -2.54 13.81 5.84
N HIS A 364 -3.51 13.11 6.39
CA HIS A 364 -4.36 12.16 5.67
C HIS A 364 -5.75 12.78 5.50
N VAL A 365 -6.21 12.85 4.26
CA VAL A 365 -7.60 13.18 3.95
C VAL A 365 -8.43 11.93 4.19
N ALA A 366 -9.16 11.92 5.31
CA ALA A 366 -9.99 10.78 5.67
C ALA A 366 -11.19 10.62 4.71
N PRO A 367 -11.72 9.38 4.51
CA PRO A 367 -12.88 9.15 3.66
C PRO A 367 -14.09 10.03 3.97
N THR A 368 -14.28 10.40 5.23
CA THR A 368 -15.37 11.30 5.67
C THR A 368 -15.31 12.70 5.03
N ALA A 369 -14.20 13.06 4.41
CA ALA A 369 -14.07 14.32 3.68
C ALA A 369 -14.74 14.28 2.30
N TYR A 370 -14.80 13.11 1.67
CA TYR A 370 -15.33 12.95 0.30
C TYR A 370 -16.59 12.09 0.20
N THR A 371 -16.81 11.09 1.05
CA THR A 371 -18.03 10.26 1.02
C THR A 371 -19.36 11.03 1.12
N PRO A 372 -19.45 12.28 1.60
CA PRO A 372 -20.67 13.08 1.49
C PRO A 372 -20.86 13.79 0.13
N LEU A 373 -19.87 13.71 -0.76
CA LEU A 373 -19.95 14.34 -2.09
C LEU A 373 -20.82 13.50 -3.02
N ALA A 374 -21.18 14.06 -4.16
CA ALA A 374 -21.86 13.31 -5.20
C ALA A 374 -20.86 12.43 -5.98
N ASP A 375 -21.32 11.28 -6.41
CA ASP A 375 -20.56 10.36 -7.27
C ASP A 375 -20.14 11.06 -8.57
N ASP A 376 -18.92 10.81 -8.98
CA ASP A 376 -18.46 11.22 -10.30
C ASP A 376 -18.89 10.17 -11.33
N PRO A 377 -19.49 10.55 -12.46
CA PRO A 377 -20.00 9.59 -13.45
C PRO A 377 -18.91 8.75 -14.11
N ILE A 378 -17.64 9.07 -13.92
CA ILE A 378 -16.53 8.37 -14.57
C ILE A 378 -16.49 6.88 -14.23
N VAL A 379 -16.84 6.50 -12.99
CA VAL A 379 -16.85 5.10 -12.58
C VAL A 379 -17.88 4.30 -13.37
N GLU A 380 -19.11 4.82 -13.50
CA GLU A 380 -20.15 4.17 -14.29
C GLU A 380 -19.79 4.12 -15.78
N ASP A 381 -19.22 5.20 -16.33
CA ASP A 381 -18.73 5.25 -17.72
C ASP A 381 -17.64 4.20 -17.98
N LEU A 382 -16.73 3.99 -17.03
CA LEU A 382 -15.68 2.97 -17.14
C LEU A 382 -16.27 1.55 -17.03
N LEU A 383 -17.16 1.30 -16.09
CA LEU A 383 -17.86 0.00 -15.98
C LEU A 383 -18.63 -0.32 -17.28
N GLN A 384 -19.25 0.67 -17.90
CA GLN A 384 -19.90 0.50 -19.20
C GLN A 384 -18.88 0.26 -20.32
N LYS A 385 -17.75 0.98 -20.33
CA LYS A 385 -16.67 0.80 -21.32
C LYS A 385 -16.13 -0.63 -21.31
N TYR A 386 -16.03 -1.23 -20.13
CA TYR A 386 -15.47 -2.58 -19.92
C TYR A 386 -16.53 -3.67 -19.72
N ASP A 387 -17.84 -3.39 -19.98
CA ASP A 387 -18.96 -4.30 -19.66
C ASP A 387 -18.77 -5.71 -20.23
N ASP A 388 -18.28 -5.84 -21.46
CA ASP A 388 -18.00 -7.15 -22.08
C ASP A 388 -17.03 -8.01 -21.25
N THR A 389 -16.18 -7.39 -20.44
CA THR A 389 -15.19 -8.06 -19.60
C THR A 389 -15.67 -8.22 -18.17
N VAL A 390 -16.27 -7.15 -17.59
CA VAL A 390 -16.58 -7.11 -16.16
C VAL A 390 -17.99 -7.61 -15.82
N SER A 391 -18.90 -7.74 -16.77
CA SER A 391 -20.29 -8.19 -16.50
C SER A 391 -20.35 -9.56 -15.82
N VAL A 392 -19.37 -10.42 -16.03
CA VAL A 392 -19.29 -11.72 -15.35
C VAL A 392 -19.17 -11.59 -13.82
N SER A 393 -18.65 -10.49 -13.30
CA SER A 393 -18.59 -10.23 -11.85
C SER A 393 -19.97 -10.20 -11.21
N LYS A 394 -20.99 -9.79 -11.97
CA LYS A 394 -22.39 -9.67 -11.53
C LYS A 394 -23.17 -10.99 -11.65
N GLU A 395 -22.58 -12.06 -12.21
CA GLU A 395 -23.24 -13.37 -12.33
C GLU A 395 -23.56 -13.93 -10.93
N VAL A 396 -24.85 -14.17 -10.67
CA VAL A 396 -25.31 -14.83 -9.43
C VAL A 396 -25.08 -16.35 -9.57
N LEU A 397 -24.24 -16.90 -8.71
CA LEU A 397 -23.84 -18.30 -8.72
C LEU A 397 -24.78 -19.19 -7.89
N GLY A 398 -25.41 -18.63 -6.87
CA GLY A 398 -26.30 -19.32 -5.94
C GLY A 398 -26.58 -18.48 -4.71
N TYR A 399 -27.16 -19.12 -3.67
CA TYR A 399 -27.57 -18.45 -2.45
C TYR A 399 -26.82 -18.97 -1.22
N ASN A 400 -26.36 -18.08 -0.37
CA ASN A 400 -25.69 -18.39 0.89
C ASN A 400 -26.62 -18.05 2.08
N PHE A 401 -27.04 -19.05 2.85
CA PHE A 401 -27.98 -18.87 3.95
C PHE A 401 -27.39 -18.26 5.22
N THR A 402 -26.06 -18.29 5.35
CA THR A 402 -25.35 -17.80 6.55
C THR A 402 -24.03 -17.17 6.17
N ASN A 403 -23.58 -16.17 6.92
CA ASN A 403 -22.24 -15.60 6.73
C ASN A 403 -21.17 -16.69 6.82
N ARG A 404 -20.28 -16.75 5.82
CA ARG A 404 -19.16 -17.69 5.78
C ARG A 404 -17.85 -16.95 6.08
N THR A 405 -17.16 -17.39 7.12
CA THR A 405 -15.87 -16.82 7.50
C THR A 405 -14.77 -17.20 6.51
N SER A 406 -13.67 -16.43 6.48
CA SER A 406 -12.47 -16.75 5.71
C SER A 406 -11.97 -18.17 5.99
N TRP A 407 -11.95 -18.56 7.28
CA TRP A 407 -11.56 -19.91 7.68
C TRP A 407 -12.41 -20.99 7.00
N TYR A 408 -13.74 -20.84 7.01
CA TYR A 408 -14.65 -21.78 6.35
C TYR A 408 -14.39 -21.87 4.84
N LEU A 409 -14.21 -20.72 4.19
CA LEU A 409 -14.01 -20.66 2.74
C LEU A 409 -12.68 -21.33 2.34
N CYS A 410 -11.59 -21.04 3.05
CA CYS A 410 -10.29 -21.66 2.81
C CYS A 410 -10.31 -23.18 3.06
N GLN A 411 -10.97 -23.64 4.10
CA GLN A 411 -11.17 -25.06 4.36
C GLN A 411 -11.98 -25.74 3.23
N LYS A 412 -12.98 -25.02 2.70
CA LYS A 412 -13.76 -25.51 1.58
C LYS A 412 -12.90 -25.62 0.30
N VAL A 413 -12.10 -24.60 0.02
CA VAL A 413 -11.15 -24.65 -1.12
C VAL A 413 -10.16 -25.79 -0.97
N ALA A 414 -9.58 -26.00 0.21
CA ALA A 414 -8.69 -27.12 0.48
C ALA A 414 -9.37 -28.48 0.21
N GLN A 415 -10.64 -28.62 0.60
CA GLN A 415 -11.45 -29.81 0.30
C GLN A 415 -11.66 -30.01 -1.20
N LEU A 416 -12.02 -28.93 -1.92
CA LEU A 416 -12.24 -28.98 -3.37
C LEU A 416 -10.95 -29.31 -4.12
N TYR A 417 -9.81 -28.78 -3.68
CA TYR A 417 -8.49 -29.13 -4.22
C TYR A 417 -8.18 -30.61 -4.05
N TYR A 418 -8.40 -31.16 -2.84
CA TYR A 418 -8.24 -32.59 -2.59
C TYR A 418 -9.11 -33.44 -3.55
N GLN A 419 -10.41 -33.12 -3.62
CA GLN A 419 -11.36 -33.85 -4.46
C GLN A 419 -10.96 -33.80 -5.94
N LYS A 420 -10.57 -32.62 -6.43
CA LYS A 420 -10.11 -32.46 -7.82
C LYS A 420 -8.82 -33.21 -8.08
N GLY A 421 -7.85 -33.11 -7.17
CA GLY A 421 -6.57 -33.83 -7.29
C GLY A 421 -6.74 -35.35 -7.30
N VAL A 422 -7.58 -35.87 -6.42
CA VAL A 422 -7.91 -37.34 -6.42
C VAL A 422 -8.58 -37.75 -7.74
N ALA A 423 -9.48 -36.94 -8.27
CA ALA A 423 -10.13 -37.22 -9.56
C ALA A 423 -9.14 -37.19 -10.74
N LEU A 424 -8.10 -36.35 -10.69
CA LEU A 424 -7.09 -36.24 -11.75
C LEU A 424 -5.98 -37.26 -11.63
N TRP A 425 -5.47 -37.53 -10.43
CA TRP A 425 -4.21 -38.25 -10.20
C TRP A 425 -4.31 -39.38 -9.18
N GLY A 426 -5.48 -39.59 -8.55
CA GLY A 426 -5.64 -40.58 -7.49
C GLY A 426 -5.50 -42.04 -7.96
N SER A 427 -5.53 -42.31 -9.29
CA SER A 427 -5.21 -43.63 -9.82
C SER A 427 -3.72 -44.02 -9.71
N ASP A 428 -2.85 -43.01 -9.74
CA ASP A 428 -1.40 -43.17 -9.81
C ASP A 428 -0.69 -42.78 -8.50
N TYR A 429 -1.34 -41.97 -7.68
CA TYR A 429 -0.77 -41.42 -6.45
C TYR A 429 -1.75 -41.51 -5.27
N ASP A 430 -1.26 -41.97 -4.13
CA ASP A 430 -2.02 -41.95 -2.86
C ASP A 430 -1.99 -40.54 -2.24
N ILE A 431 -2.97 -39.72 -2.64
CA ILE A 431 -3.06 -38.33 -2.25
C ILE A 431 -3.64 -38.25 -0.84
N VAL A 432 -2.86 -37.74 0.11
CA VAL A 432 -3.23 -37.72 1.53
C VAL A 432 -3.84 -36.38 1.97
N LEU A 433 -3.61 -35.29 1.23
CA LEU A 433 -3.99 -33.94 1.65
C LEU A 433 -4.23 -33.04 0.46
N GLY A 434 -5.24 -32.15 0.58
CA GLY A 434 -5.40 -30.94 -0.19
C GLY A 434 -5.22 -29.72 0.71
N GLY A 435 -4.58 -28.67 0.24
CA GLY A 435 -4.39 -27.49 1.06
C GLY A 435 -3.56 -26.42 0.38
N GLY A 436 -3.23 -25.39 1.13
CA GLY A 436 -2.41 -24.30 0.64
C GLY A 436 -2.33 -23.14 1.61
N PHE A 437 -1.50 -22.20 1.26
CA PHE A 437 -1.45 -20.88 1.83
C PHE A 437 -2.44 -20.00 1.07
N PHE A 438 -3.67 -19.90 1.57
CA PHE A 438 -4.69 -19.10 0.92
C PHE A 438 -4.71 -17.69 1.49
N SER A 439 -4.31 -16.73 0.70
CA SER A 439 -4.48 -15.32 1.03
C SER A 439 -5.87 -14.88 0.60
N ILE A 440 -6.80 -14.76 1.56
CA ILE A 440 -8.11 -14.13 1.33
C ILE A 440 -7.98 -12.62 1.49
N ARG A 441 -8.49 -11.90 0.49
CA ARG A 441 -8.61 -10.44 0.56
C ARG A 441 -9.95 -10.00 1.13
N SER A 442 -10.09 -8.71 1.35
CA SER A 442 -11.33 -8.09 1.81
C SER A 442 -12.47 -8.19 0.78
N PRO A 443 -13.73 -8.41 1.22
CA PRO A 443 -14.14 -8.62 2.60
C PRO A 443 -13.77 -10.03 3.09
N TYR A 444 -13.41 -10.18 4.36
CA TYR A 444 -12.95 -11.47 4.92
C TYR A 444 -14.08 -12.49 5.13
N THR A 445 -15.30 -12.12 4.84
CA THR A 445 -16.49 -12.96 4.96
C THR A 445 -17.30 -12.91 3.69
N LEU A 446 -17.94 -14.03 3.34
CA LEU A 446 -18.99 -14.06 2.34
C LEU A 446 -20.33 -13.91 3.07
N PRO A 447 -21.07 -12.80 2.89
CA PRO A 447 -22.32 -12.56 3.61
C PRO A 447 -23.42 -13.55 3.18
N ALA A 448 -24.46 -13.63 4.00
CA ALA A 448 -25.71 -14.29 3.61
C ALA A 448 -26.38 -13.49 2.49
N GLY A 449 -26.98 -14.21 1.52
CA GLY A 449 -27.62 -13.60 0.36
C GLY A 449 -27.20 -14.25 -0.94
N ASP A 450 -27.46 -13.57 -2.05
CA ASP A 450 -26.97 -13.97 -3.36
C ASP A 450 -25.43 -13.91 -3.39
N VAL A 451 -24.83 -14.95 -3.97
CA VAL A 451 -23.38 -15.03 -4.14
C VAL A 451 -23.06 -14.75 -5.60
N THR A 452 -22.26 -13.71 -5.84
CA THR A 452 -21.80 -13.36 -7.19
C THR A 452 -20.38 -13.86 -7.46
N TYR A 453 -20.03 -13.98 -8.75
CA TYR A 453 -18.65 -14.32 -9.15
C TYR A 453 -17.66 -13.23 -8.70
N GLY A 454 -18.07 -11.96 -8.75
CA GLY A 454 -17.27 -10.83 -8.30
C GLY A 454 -16.88 -10.91 -6.82
N GLN A 455 -17.79 -11.36 -5.96
CA GLN A 455 -17.46 -11.58 -4.54
C GLN A 455 -16.39 -12.67 -4.38
N LEU A 456 -16.45 -13.76 -5.17
CA LEU A 456 -15.42 -14.80 -5.13
C LEU A 456 -14.08 -14.31 -5.71
N GLN A 457 -14.13 -13.49 -6.76
CA GLN A 457 -12.96 -12.85 -7.35
C GLN A 457 -12.25 -11.92 -6.35
N ALA A 458 -13.01 -11.16 -5.57
CA ALA A 458 -12.47 -10.29 -4.54
C ALA A 458 -11.88 -11.06 -3.33
N LEU A 459 -12.48 -12.22 -2.99
CA LEU A 459 -12.00 -13.07 -1.91
C LEU A 459 -10.76 -13.87 -2.30
N PHE A 460 -10.74 -14.46 -3.50
CA PHE A 460 -9.65 -15.29 -4.02
C PHE A 460 -9.12 -14.71 -5.35
N PRO A 461 -8.42 -13.58 -5.31
CA PRO A 461 -8.07 -12.84 -6.52
C PRO A 461 -6.92 -13.44 -7.32
N PHE A 462 -6.15 -14.38 -6.73
CA PHE A 462 -4.92 -14.89 -7.32
C PHE A 462 -5.17 -16.02 -8.33
N ASP A 463 -4.45 -15.95 -9.45
CA ASP A 463 -4.48 -16.91 -10.54
C ASP A 463 -3.42 -18.00 -10.31
N ASN A 464 -3.68 -18.84 -9.30
CA ASN A 464 -2.80 -19.95 -8.92
C ASN A 464 -3.33 -21.28 -9.43
N ASP A 465 -2.52 -22.02 -10.21
CA ASP A 465 -2.83 -23.35 -10.72
C ASP A 465 -2.94 -24.40 -9.59
N LEU A 466 -3.65 -25.49 -9.86
CA LEU A 466 -3.67 -26.65 -8.97
C LEU A 466 -2.46 -27.56 -9.27
N VAL A 467 -1.71 -27.93 -8.24
CA VAL A 467 -0.44 -28.65 -8.37
C VAL A 467 -0.43 -29.90 -7.49
N LEU A 468 -0.02 -31.04 -8.08
CA LEU A 468 0.34 -32.24 -7.35
C LEU A 468 1.81 -32.18 -6.95
N CYS A 469 2.10 -32.28 -5.67
CA CYS A 469 3.46 -32.25 -5.14
C CYS A 469 3.77 -33.50 -4.31
N SER A 470 5.06 -33.87 -4.26
CA SER A 470 5.60 -34.78 -3.24
C SER A 470 6.28 -33.98 -2.13
N ILE A 471 6.20 -34.52 -0.89
CA ILE A 471 6.79 -33.94 0.30
C ILE A 471 7.26 -35.03 1.27
N LYS A 472 8.36 -34.79 2.00
CA LYS A 472 8.77 -35.68 3.08
C LYS A 472 7.86 -35.53 4.29
N GLY A 473 7.61 -36.64 5.01
CA GLY A 473 6.70 -36.61 6.15
C GLY A 473 7.11 -35.67 7.25
N ARG A 474 8.44 -35.46 7.49
CA ARG A 474 8.94 -34.47 8.44
C ARG A 474 8.53 -33.04 8.08
N ASP A 475 8.65 -32.69 6.78
CA ASP A 475 8.32 -31.37 6.27
C ASP A 475 6.78 -31.18 6.22
N LEU A 476 6.04 -32.21 5.82
CA LEU A 476 4.58 -32.23 5.84
C LEU A 476 4.06 -31.95 7.25
N LYS A 477 4.62 -32.63 8.25
CA LYS A 477 4.23 -32.49 9.64
C LYS A 477 4.56 -31.11 10.19
N GLU A 478 5.80 -30.65 9.99
CA GLU A 478 6.30 -29.35 10.49
C GLU A 478 5.60 -28.17 9.83
N ARG A 479 5.38 -28.24 8.51
CA ARG A 479 4.92 -27.09 7.72
C ARG A 479 3.41 -26.97 7.58
N PHE A 480 2.70 -28.09 7.54
CA PHE A 480 1.26 -28.11 7.25
C PHE A 480 0.40 -28.59 8.42
N VAL A 481 0.91 -29.43 9.32
CA VAL A 481 0.10 -30.11 10.32
C VAL A 481 0.31 -29.59 11.74
N GLU A 482 1.55 -29.39 12.17
CA GLU A 482 1.91 -28.94 13.53
C GLU A 482 2.30 -27.46 13.58
N THR A 483 2.04 -26.71 12.53
CA THR A 483 2.34 -25.29 12.52
C THR A 483 1.31 -24.53 13.37
N ASP A 484 1.78 -23.68 14.28
CA ASP A 484 0.94 -22.69 14.99
C ASP A 484 0.51 -21.55 14.05
N ASN A 485 0.73 -21.72 12.75
CA ASN A 485 0.52 -20.72 11.74
C ASN A 485 -0.89 -20.89 11.15
N ASP A 486 -1.82 -20.02 11.53
CA ASP A 486 -3.20 -19.97 11.01
C ASP A 486 -3.29 -19.70 9.49
N ARG A 487 -2.17 -19.80 8.78
CA ARG A 487 -2.05 -19.46 7.36
C ARG A 487 -2.22 -20.66 6.42
N TYR A 488 -2.01 -21.89 6.92
CA TYR A 488 -2.19 -23.08 6.11
C TYR A 488 -3.53 -23.73 6.41
N TYR A 489 -4.31 -23.90 5.35
CA TYR A 489 -5.60 -24.58 5.40
C TYR A 489 -5.43 -25.95 4.75
N ILE A 490 -5.80 -26.99 5.45
CA ILE A 490 -5.61 -28.36 5.00
C ILE A 490 -6.88 -29.19 5.13
N TYR A 491 -7.07 -30.12 4.18
CA TYR A 491 -8.11 -31.13 4.21
C TYR A 491 -7.48 -32.49 3.96
N CYS A 492 -7.61 -33.42 4.92
CA CYS A 492 -6.93 -34.74 4.90
C CYS A 492 -7.81 -35.86 4.33
N GLY A 493 -8.82 -35.57 3.52
CA GLY A 493 -9.66 -36.57 2.86
C GLY A 493 -10.39 -37.49 3.83
N ASP A 494 -10.69 -38.71 3.35
CA ASP A 494 -11.36 -39.75 4.13
C ASP A 494 -10.50 -40.32 5.26
N TYR A 495 -9.20 -40.04 5.25
CA TYR A 495 -8.25 -40.47 6.29
C TYR A 495 -8.38 -39.63 7.57
N GLY A 496 -9.10 -38.52 7.51
CA GLY A 496 -9.35 -37.61 8.66
C GLY A 496 -8.06 -37.11 9.33
N THR A 497 -8.21 -36.60 10.55
CA THR A 497 -7.06 -36.16 11.35
C THR A 497 -6.11 -37.27 11.79
N GLU A 498 -6.44 -38.53 11.54
CA GLU A 498 -5.64 -39.68 11.97
C GLU A 498 -4.38 -39.89 11.11
N VAL A 499 -4.44 -39.65 9.78
CA VAL A 499 -3.25 -39.66 8.92
C VAL A 499 -2.31 -38.51 9.30
N CYS A 500 -2.86 -37.33 9.58
CA CYS A 500 -2.07 -36.18 10.01
C CYS A 500 -1.38 -36.42 11.38
N ARG A 501 -1.90 -37.31 12.21
CA ARG A 501 -1.31 -37.67 13.51
C ARG A 501 -0.20 -38.72 13.44
N ASN A 502 -0.21 -39.58 12.42
CA ASN A 502 0.68 -40.75 12.30
C ASN A 502 1.63 -40.64 11.11
N ILE A 503 2.06 -39.43 10.74
CA ILE A 503 2.99 -39.21 9.63
C ILE A 503 4.35 -39.82 9.95
N ASP A 504 4.81 -40.73 9.09
CA ASP A 504 6.18 -41.25 9.11
C ASP A 504 7.13 -40.15 8.56
N PRO A 505 8.06 -39.62 9.37
CA PRO A 505 8.93 -38.52 8.97
C PRO A 505 9.82 -38.82 7.75
N ASP A 506 10.10 -40.10 7.48
CA ASP A 506 11.00 -40.53 6.40
C ASP A 506 10.25 -40.97 5.14
N ALA A 507 8.94 -41.20 5.22
CA ALA A 507 8.11 -41.52 4.08
C ALA A 507 7.92 -40.31 3.15
N THR A 508 7.52 -40.60 1.90
CA THR A 508 7.11 -39.55 0.94
C THR A 508 5.60 -39.58 0.81
N TYR A 509 4.99 -38.39 0.89
CA TYR A 509 3.55 -38.20 0.75
C TYR A 509 3.24 -37.35 -0.47
N TYR A 510 2.02 -37.49 -1.00
CA TYR A 510 1.52 -36.72 -2.14
C TYR A 510 0.41 -35.80 -1.69
N VAL A 511 0.54 -34.54 -2.05
CA VAL A 511 -0.37 -33.45 -1.63
C VAL A 511 -0.79 -32.62 -2.82
N ILE A 512 -1.98 -32.04 -2.74
CA ILE A 512 -2.49 -31.09 -3.71
C ILE A 512 -2.44 -29.69 -3.10
N VAL A 513 -1.77 -28.78 -3.77
CA VAL A 513 -1.62 -27.37 -3.36
C VAL A 513 -1.83 -26.45 -4.55
N ASP A 514 -1.92 -25.13 -4.29
CA ASP A 514 -1.82 -24.13 -5.35
C ASP A 514 -0.37 -23.89 -5.78
N SER A 515 -0.20 -23.25 -6.96
CA SER A 515 1.13 -23.02 -7.52
C SER A 515 1.98 -22.08 -6.67
N TYR A 516 1.39 -21.11 -5.98
CA TYR A 516 2.13 -20.25 -5.05
C TYR A 516 2.68 -21.05 -3.87
N THR A 517 1.84 -21.88 -3.25
CA THR A 517 2.27 -22.76 -2.15
C THR A 517 3.35 -23.75 -2.60
N SER A 518 3.29 -24.25 -3.84
CA SER A 518 4.24 -25.24 -4.37
C SER A 518 5.65 -24.70 -4.52
N VAL A 519 5.80 -23.42 -4.90
CA VAL A 519 7.10 -22.77 -5.12
C VAL A 519 7.66 -22.07 -3.89
N TYR A 520 6.85 -21.93 -2.83
CA TYR A 520 7.31 -21.30 -1.60
C TYR A 520 8.40 -22.12 -0.92
N SER A 521 9.63 -21.67 -1.04
CA SER A 521 10.86 -22.40 -0.67
C SER A 521 10.86 -23.08 0.71
N PRO A 522 10.30 -22.46 1.80
CA PRO A 522 10.23 -23.14 3.09
C PRO A 522 9.39 -24.41 3.13
N ASN A 523 8.52 -24.64 2.13
CA ASN A 523 7.61 -25.81 2.14
C ASN A 523 8.28 -27.12 1.74
N ASN A 524 9.43 -27.09 1.06
CA ASN A 524 10.17 -28.28 0.58
C ASN A 524 9.29 -29.21 -0.29
N LEU A 525 8.42 -28.62 -1.10
CA LEU A 525 7.56 -29.34 -2.04
C LEU A 525 8.31 -29.61 -3.34
N THR A 526 8.03 -30.76 -3.95
CA THR A 526 8.52 -31.09 -5.30
C THR A 526 7.32 -31.31 -6.20
N GLU A 527 7.16 -30.45 -7.20
CA GLU A 527 6.10 -30.55 -8.19
C GLU A 527 6.24 -31.84 -9.01
N ILE A 528 5.12 -32.53 -9.21
CA ILE A 528 5.00 -33.75 -10.01
C ILE A 528 4.15 -33.47 -11.25
N ALA A 529 3.01 -32.82 -11.07
CA ALA A 529 2.07 -32.53 -12.12
C ALA A 529 1.29 -31.24 -11.81
N ARG A 530 0.83 -30.58 -12.85
CA ARG A 530 0.09 -29.31 -12.76
C ARG A 530 -1.17 -29.37 -13.61
N TYR A 531 -2.27 -28.84 -13.09
CA TYR A 531 -3.53 -28.68 -13.79
C TYR A 531 -3.66 -27.26 -14.30
N GLN A 532 -3.17 -27.01 -15.51
CA GLN A 532 -3.17 -25.72 -16.17
C GLN A 532 -4.41 -25.59 -17.07
N THR A 533 -5.51 -25.08 -16.55
CA THR A 533 -6.76 -24.92 -17.32
C THR A 533 -7.35 -23.52 -17.21
N GLY A 534 -6.69 -22.60 -16.48
CA GLY A 534 -7.26 -21.29 -16.16
C GLY A 534 -8.42 -21.38 -15.16
N LEU A 535 -8.52 -22.47 -14.39
CA LEU A 535 -9.45 -22.63 -13.28
C LEU A 535 -8.67 -22.52 -11.96
N TYR A 536 -9.09 -21.58 -11.13
CA TYR A 536 -8.43 -21.19 -9.90
C TYR A 536 -9.30 -21.49 -8.68
N ALA A 537 -8.84 -21.16 -7.48
CA ALA A 537 -9.55 -21.41 -6.23
C ALA A 537 -11.02 -20.93 -6.25
N ARG A 538 -11.24 -19.72 -6.78
CA ARG A 538 -12.58 -19.11 -6.93
C ARG A 538 -13.48 -19.89 -7.86
N ASP A 539 -12.94 -20.48 -8.94
CA ASP A 539 -13.72 -21.21 -9.93
C ASP A 539 -14.20 -22.56 -9.38
N PHE A 540 -13.34 -23.26 -8.63
CA PHE A 540 -13.77 -24.46 -7.91
C PHE A 540 -14.88 -24.16 -6.90
N LEU A 541 -14.79 -23.01 -6.22
CA LEU A 541 -15.82 -22.57 -5.27
C LEU A 541 -17.10 -22.15 -6.00
N ALA A 542 -16.99 -21.44 -7.14
CA ALA A 542 -18.11 -21.07 -7.99
C ALA A 542 -18.89 -22.30 -8.47
N ASP A 543 -18.18 -23.32 -8.98
CA ASP A 543 -18.80 -24.59 -9.40
C ASP A 543 -19.50 -25.31 -8.25
N TYR A 544 -18.89 -25.31 -7.05
CA TYR A 544 -19.50 -25.88 -5.86
C TYR A 544 -20.81 -25.15 -5.49
N ILE A 545 -20.84 -23.82 -5.55
CA ILE A 545 -22.03 -23.02 -5.24
C ILE A 545 -23.12 -23.24 -6.29
N LYS A 546 -22.80 -23.25 -7.59
CA LYS A 546 -23.75 -23.52 -8.69
C LYS A 546 -24.40 -24.91 -8.56
N GLN A 547 -23.79 -25.84 -7.88
CA GLN A 547 -24.32 -27.18 -7.60
C GLN A 547 -25.13 -27.25 -6.30
N GLY A 548 -25.49 -26.10 -5.70
CA GLY A 548 -26.24 -26.03 -4.44
C GLY A 548 -25.41 -26.24 -3.18
N GLY A 549 -24.09 -26.08 -3.27
CA GLY A 549 -23.15 -26.41 -2.20
C GLY A 549 -23.30 -25.60 -0.90
N PHE A 550 -23.96 -24.43 -0.93
CA PHE A 550 -24.25 -23.62 0.26
C PHE A 550 -25.72 -23.71 0.71
N GLU A 551 -26.55 -24.49 0.02
CA GLU A 551 -27.97 -24.65 0.30
C GLU A 551 -28.30 -25.66 1.41
N GLY A 552 -27.27 -26.23 2.06
CA GLY A 552 -27.40 -27.28 3.07
C GLY A 552 -26.94 -26.91 4.47
#